data_2da3c135d35828a57af0408acd40b0a3
#
_entry.id   2da3c135d35828a57af0408acd40b0a3
#
_cell.length_a   1.000
_cell.length_b   1.000
_cell.length_c   1.000
_cell.angle_alpha   90.00
_cell.angle_beta   90.00
_cell.angle_gamma   90.00
#
_symmetry.space_group_name_H-M   'P 1'
#
loop_
_entity.id
_entity.type
_entity.pdbx_description
1 polymer ?
#
loop_
_entity_poly.entity_id
_entity_poly.type
_entity_poly.pdbx_seq_one_letter_code
_entity_poly.pdbx_strand_id
1 'polypeptide(L)'
;FASINIEKDMMNSEIGFGRKVLQVFEDNGLSFEHMPSGIDTLTVYVHQSEFEEKEQNIISGLHRAVAPDAIDLEADLALIAVVGRGMRRNRGTAGRIFAALAHNHVNVKMIDQGSSELNIIIGVENRDFETAIRAIYDIFVTAQL
;
A
#
# COMPACT_ATOMS: atom_id res chain seq x y z
N PHE A 1 7.41 7.16 0.32
CA PHE A 1 6.56 6.53 1.33
C PHE A 1 7.30 5.45 2.09
N ALA A 2 6.81 5.14 3.28
CA ALA A 2 7.27 4.03 4.08
C ALA A 2 6.08 3.12 4.40
N SER A 3 6.35 1.87 4.70
CA SER A 3 5.33 0.94 5.15
C SER A 3 5.69 0.35 6.51
N ILE A 4 4.68 0.16 7.34
CA ILE A 4 4.76 -0.49 8.63
C ILE A 4 3.89 -1.76 8.52
N ASN A 5 4.52 -2.91 8.40
CA ASN A 5 3.82 -4.19 8.32
C ASN A 5 3.72 -4.82 9.70
N ILE A 6 2.50 -5.04 10.15
CA ILE A 6 2.18 -5.58 11.47
C ILE A 6 1.67 -7.00 11.28
N GLU A 7 2.35 -7.96 11.90
CA GLU A 7 1.95 -9.36 11.89
C GLU A 7 1.44 -9.76 13.27
N LYS A 8 0.29 -10.39 13.29
CA LYS A 8 -0.27 -10.96 14.52
C LYS A 8 -1.14 -12.17 14.19
N ASP A 9 -0.83 -13.30 14.80
CA ASP A 9 -1.64 -14.51 14.67
C ASP A 9 -3.07 -14.24 15.13
N MET A 10 -4.05 -14.69 14.36
CA MET A 10 -5.47 -14.50 14.62
C MET A 10 -5.93 -13.03 14.62
N MET A 11 -5.20 -12.16 13.92
CA MET A 11 -5.50 -10.72 13.84
C MET A 11 -6.93 -10.45 13.40
N ASN A 12 -7.41 -11.17 12.39
CA ASN A 12 -8.74 -10.95 11.82
C ASN A 12 -9.89 -11.33 12.76
N SER A 13 -9.63 -12.09 13.81
CA SER A 13 -10.62 -12.43 14.84
C SER A 13 -10.56 -11.49 16.06
N GLU A 14 -9.57 -10.62 16.15
CA GLU A 14 -9.46 -9.63 17.21
C GLU A 14 -10.32 -8.41 16.91
N ILE A 15 -11.42 -8.25 17.64
CA ILE A 15 -12.33 -7.11 17.46
C ILE A 15 -11.61 -5.82 17.81
N GLY A 16 -11.67 -4.85 16.90
CA GLY A 16 -11.07 -3.54 17.10
C GLY A 16 -9.58 -3.45 16.83
N PHE A 17 -8.97 -4.48 16.25
CA PHE A 17 -7.54 -4.47 15.94
C PHE A 17 -7.16 -3.27 15.07
N GLY A 18 -7.86 -3.06 13.96
CA GLY A 18 -7.59 -1.92 13.08
C GLY A 18 -7.75 -0.57 13.78
N ARG A 19 -8.77 -0.43 14.62
CA ARG A 19 -8.97 0.81 15.40
C ARG A 19 -7.81 1.06 16.35
N LYS A 20 -7.35 0.03 17.04
CA LYS A 20 -6.23 0.16 17.99
C LYS A 20 -4.94 0.57 17.27
N VAL A 21 -4.69 0.02 16.09
CA VAL A 21 -3.54 0.39 15.26
C VAL A 21 -3.66 1.86 14.85
N LEU A 22 -4.80 2.25 14.27
CA LEU A 22 -5.00 3.64 13.82
C LEU A 22 -4.96 4.64 14.96
N GLN A 23 -5.38 4.25 16.16
CA GLN A 23 -5.29 5.11 17.34
C GLN A 23 -3.84 5.50 17.64
N VAL A 24 -2.90 4.59 17.46
CA VAL A 24 -1.47 4.87 17.66
C VAL A 24 -0.99 5.94 16.67
N PHE A 25 -1.41 5.85 15.41
CA PHE A 25 -1.06 6.85 14.41
C PHE A 25 -1.70 8.20 14.71
N GLU A 26 -2.97 8.20 15.11
CA GLU A 26 -3.68 9.42 15.51
C GLU A 26 -2.99 10.10 16.71
N ASP A 27 -2.64 9.34 17.74
CA ASP A 27 -1.98 9.86 18.94
C ASP A 27 -0.61 10.49 18.63
N ASN A 28 0.02 10.06 17.55
CA ASN A 28 1.29 10.60 17.09
C ASN A 28 1.14 11.66 15.98
N GLY A 29 -0.09 12.01 15.63
CA GLY A 29 -0.36 13.04 14.63
C GLY A 29 0.08 12.64 13.22
N LEU A 30 0.02 11.36 12.88
CA LEU A 30 0.42 10.85 11.58
C LEU A 30 -0.78 10.25 10.85
N SER A 31 -1.09 10.78 9.66
CA SER A 31 -2.12 10.22 8.79
C SER A 31 -1.57 9.09 7.94
N PHE A 32 -2.42 8.14 7.58
CA PHE A 32 -2.06 7.06 6.66
C PHE A 32 -2.60 7.34 5.26
N GLU A 33 -1.90 6.79 4.25
CA GLU A 33 -2.34 6.88 2.85
C GLU A 33 -3.15 5.64 2.45
N HIS A 34 -2.64 4.46 2.75
CA HIS A 34 -3.29 3.19 2.46
C HIS A 34 -3.05 2.21 3.60
N MET A 35 -3.98 1.27 3.76
CA MET A 35 -3.89 0.29 4.83
C MET A 35 -4.42 -1.08 4.35
N PRO A 36 -3.71 -1.74 3.43
CA PRO A 36 -4.10 -3.08 3.00
C PRO A 36 -3.98 -4.08 4.15
N SER A 37 -4.96 -4.94 4.25
CA SER A 37 -5.02 -5.95 5.32
C SER A 37 -5.17 -7.35 4.76
N GLY A 38 -4.41 -8.29 5.33
CA GLY A 38 -4.55 -9.71 5.11
C GLY A 38 -5.26 -10.40 6.27
N ILE A 39 -5.05 -11.70 6.40
CA ILE A 39 -5.64 -12.48 7.50
C ILE A 39 -4.89 -12.21 8.81
N ASP A 40 -3.56 -12.29 8.77
CA ASP A 40 -2.70 -12.13 9.94
C ASP A 40 -1.73 -10.95 9.78
N THR A 41 -1.94 -10.09 8.80
CA THR A 41 -1.09 -8.93 8.53
C THR A 41 -1.91 -7.69 8.24
N LEU A 42 -1.39 -6.55 8.69
CA LEU A 42 -1.93 -5.23 8.38
C LEU A 42 -0.75 -4.33 8.05
N THR A 43 -0.78 -3.69 6.89
CA THR A 43 0.28 -2.79 6.48
C THR A 43 -0.24 -1.37 6.41
N VAL A 44 0.47 -0.42 7.03
CA VAL A 44 0.12 1.00 7.00
C VAL A 44 1.15 1.74 6.15
N TYR A 45 0.69 2.43 5.11
CA TYR A 45 1.53 3.25 4.23
C TYR A 45 1.41 4.71 4.64
N VAL A 46 2.54 5.35 4.86
CA VAL A 46 2.64 6.72 5.39
C VAL A 46 3.69 7.53 4.63
N HIS A 47 3.65 8.84 4.77
CA HIS A 47 4.74 9.69 4.28
C HIS A 47 6.00 9.42 5.10
N GLN A 48 7.07 9.06 4.42
CA GLN A 48 8.30 8.60 5.06
C GLN A 48 8.93 9.64 5.98
N SER A 49 9.02 10.89 5.54
CA SER A 49 9.64 11.95 6.34
C SER A 49 8.89 12.21 7.65
N GLU A 50 7.57 12.17 7.61
CA GLU A 50 6.74 12.35 8.81
C GLU A 50 6.88 11.18 9.78
N PHE A 51 6.96 9.97 9.24
CA PHE A 51 7.12 8.76 10.03
C PHE A 51 8.48 8.69 10.73
N GLU A 52 9.55 9.03 10.00
CA GLU A 52 10.92 8.94 10.54
C GLU A 52 11.10 9.75 11.84
N GLU A 53 10.43 10.87 11.96
CA GLU A 53 10.47 11.69 13.17
C GLU A 53 9.75 11.05 14.36
N LYS A 54 8.83 10.12 14.10
CA LYS A 54 7.91 9.55 15.10
C LYS A 54 8.05 8.04 15.23
N GLU A 55 9.04 7.46 14.56
CA GLU A 55 9.20 6.01 14.42
C GLU A 55 9.16 5.28 15.76
N GLN A 56 10.00 5.70 16.70
CA GLN A 56 10.11 5.02 17.99
C GLN A 56 8.82 5.06 18.80
N ASN A 57 8.13 6.20 18.79
CA ASN A 57 6.87 6.36 19.52
C ASN A 57 5.76 5.51 18.90
N ILE A 58 5.73 5.43 17.58
CA ILE A 58 4.74 4.61 16.86
C ILE A 58 4.99 3.12 17.11
N ILE A 59 6.23 2.67 16.97
CA ILE A 59 6.58 1.26 17.21
C ILE A 59 6.27 0.85 18.65
N SER A 60 6.67 1.67 19.63
CA SER A 60 6.36 1.43 21.04
C SER A 60 4.85 1.40 21.29
N GLY A 61 4.13 2.35 20.68
CA GLY A 61 2.68 2.43 20.80
C GLY A 61 1.98 1.20 20.23
N LEU A 62 2.44 0.69 19.09
CA LEU A 62 1.91 -0.53 18.47
C LEU A 62 2.13 -1.75 19.37
N HIS A 63 3.31 -1.89 19.95
CA HIS A 63 3.59 -2.99 20.88
C HIS A 63 2.67 -2.96 22.10
N ARG A 64 2.40 -1.77 22.65
CA ARG A 64 1.48 -1.62 23.79
C ARG A 64 0.02 -1.87 23.40
N ALA A 65 -0.38 -1.38 22.22
CA ALA A 65 -1.79 -1.39 21.83
C ALA A 65 -2.26 -2.76 21.35
N VAL A 66 -1.45 -3.48 20.57
CA VAL A 66 -1.89 -4.71 19.89
C VAL A 66 -0.98 -5.92 20.14
N ALA A 67 0.14 -5.76 20.81
CA ALA A 67 1.09 -6.84 21.09
C ALA A 67 1.37 -7.70 19.84
N PRO A 68 1.92 -7.12 18.76
CA PRO A 68 2.14 -7.84 17.51
C PRO A 68 3.23 -8.91 17.66
N ASP A 69 3.18 -9.94 16.82
CA ASP A 69 4.21 -10.96 16.75
C ASP A 69 5.47 -10.41 16.07
N ALA A 70 5.29 -9.56 15.05
CA ALA A 70 6.39 -8.90 14.35
C ALA A 70 5.94 -7.59 13.76
N ILE A 71 6.89 -6.65 13.63
CA ILE A 71 6.71 -5.40 12.90
C ILE A 71 7.89 -5.26 11.95
N ASP A 72 7.60 -5.15 10.65
CA ASP A 72 8.61 -4.92 9.61
C ASP A 72 8.42 -3.55 9.00
N LEU A 73 9.51 -2.83 8.82
CA LEU A 73 9.52 -1.49 8.22
C LEU A 73 10.17 -1.55 6.85
N GLU A 74 9.59 -0.83 5.89
CA GLU A 74 10.19 -0.67 4.57
C GLU A 74 10.11 0.80 4.17
N ALA A 75 11.20 1.32 3.63
CA ALA A 75 11.33 2.72 3.23
C ALA A 75 11.49 2.83 1.71
N ASP A 76 11.53 4.06 1.21
CA ASP A 76 11.80 4.38 -0.20
C ASP A 76 10.82 3.71 -1.15
N LEU A 77 9.55 3.78 -0.82
CA LEU A 77 8.45 3.27 -1.63
C LEU A 77 7.78 4.41 -2.40
N ALA A 78 7.28 4.09 -3.59
CA ALA A 78 6.47 4.98 -4.40
C ALA A 78 5.07 4.37 -4.58
N LEU A 79 4.05 5.22 -4.54
CA LEU A 79 2.67 4.82 -4.78
C LEU A 79 2.19 5.42 -6.10
N ILE A 80 1.63 4.57 -6.96
CA ILE A 80 1.11 4.94 -8.27
C ILE A 80 -0.39 4.75 -8.26
N ALA A 81 -1.13 5.80 -8.58
CA ALA A 81 -2.57 5.71 -8.75
C ALA A 81 -2.90 5.64 -10.25
N VAL A 82 -3.49 4.54 -10.67
CA VAL A 82 -4.05 4.41 -12.02
C VAL A 82 -5.53 4.73 -11.92
N VAL A 83 -5.92 5.88 -12.47
CA VAL A 83 -7.28 6.42 -12.32
C VAL A 83 -7.93 6.53 -13.68
N GLY A 84 -9.17 6.06 -13.80
CA GLY A 84 -9.91 6.22 -15.05
C GLY A 84 -11.34 5.71 -14.95
N ARG A 85 -12.28 6.48 -15.53
CA ARG A 85 -13.69 6.09 -15.61
C ARG A 85 -13.88 4.82 -16.44
N GLY A 86 -13.03 4.61 -17.44
CA GLY A 86 -13.06 3.42 -18.31
C GLY A 86 -12.67 2.13 -17.60
N MET A 87 -12.00 2.20 -16.46
CA MET A 87 -11.58 1.01 -15.71
C MET A 87 -12.77 0.18 -15.21
N ARG A 88 -13.87 0.84 -14.92
CA ARG A 88 -15.08 0.22 -14.40
C ARG A 88 -15.74 -0.73 -15.41
N ARG A 89 -15.54 -0.47 -16.71
CA ARG A 89 -16.22 -1.17 -17.81
C ARG A 89 -15.30 -2.08 -18.61
N ASN A 90 -13.98 -1.91 -18.45
CA ASN A 90 -12.99 -2.68 -19.21
C ASN A 90 -12.47 -3.86 -18.41
N ARG A 91 -12.97 -5.03 -18.72
CA ARG A 91 -12.47 -6.28 -18.13
C ARG A 91 -10.99 -6.48 -18.49
N GLY A 92 -10.23 -6.95 -17.52
CA GLY A 92 -8.83 -7.28 -17.73
C GLY A 92 -7.86 -6.12 -17.66
N THR A 93 -8.29 -4.89 -17.35
CA THR A 93 -7.40 -3.74 -17.20
C THR A 93 -6.34 -3.98 -16.12
N ALA A 94 -6.74 -4.47 -14.95
CA ALA A 94 -5.81 -4.80 -13.88
C ALA A 94 -4.77 -5.82 -14.34
N GLY A 95 -5.22 -6.89 -15.01
CA GLY A 95 -4.31 -7.93 -15.53
C GLY A 95 -3.28 -7.37 -16.50
N ARG A 96 -3.68 -6.47 -17.39
CA ARG A 96 -2.76 -5.85 -18.36
C ARG A 96 -1.73 -4.95 -17.65
N ILE A 97 -2.16 -4.20 -16.64
CA ILE A 97 -1.26 -3.36 -15.85
C ILE A 97 -0.19 -4.22 -15.19
N PHE A 98 -0.58 -5.28 -14.49
CA PHE A 98 0.38 -6.14 -13.80
C PHE A 98 1.28 -6.92 -14.77
N ALA A 99 0.75 -7.35 -15.91
CA ALA A 99 1.56 -7.99 -16.95
C ALA A 99 2.64 -7.02 -17.47
N ALA A 100 2.28 -5.76 -17.72
CA ALA A 100 3.24 -4.75 -18.18
C ALA A 100 4.34 -4.49 -17.15
N LEU A 101 3.99 -4.41 -15.89
CA LEU A 101 4.96 -4.24 -14.81
C LEU A 101 5.91 -5.44 -14.73
N ALA A 102 5.38 -6.65 -14.83
CA ALA A 102 6.18 -7.88 -14.85
C ALA A 102 7.14 -7.93 -16.04
N HIS A 103 6.68 -7.57 -17.23
CA HIS A 103 7.52 -7.52 -18.44
C HIS A 103 8.65 -6.49 -18.33
N ASN A 104 8.47 -5.45 -17.54
CA ASN A 104 9.48 -4.42 -17.31
C ASN A 104 10.29 -4.68 -16.02
N HIS A 105 10.20 -5.87 -15.46
CA HIS A 105 10.95 -6.29 -14.27
C HIS A 105 10.69 -5.42 -13.03
N VAL A 106 9.49 -4.87 -12.92
CA VAL A 106 9.06 -4.10 -11.75
C VAL A 106 8.39 -5.02 -10.75
N ASN A 107 8.91 -5.05 -9.53
CA ASN A 107 8.31 -5.80 -8.44
C ASN A 107 7.20 -4.98 -7.78
N VAL A 108 6.01 -5.55 -7.72
CA VAL A 108 4.85 -4.91 -7.09
C VAL A 108 4.88 -5.19 -5.58
N LYS A 109 4.92 -4.13 -4.78
CA LYS A 109 4.97 -4.22 -3.31
C LYS A 109 3.60 -4.16 -2.66
N MET A 110 2.66 -3.48 -3.30
CA MET A 110 1.31 -3.26 -2.76
C MET A 110 0.31 -3.09 -3.89
N ILE A 111 -0.88 -3.62 -3.68
CA ILE A 111 -2.03 -3.45 -4.58
C ILE A 111 -3.22 -3.09 -3.72
N ASP A 112 -3.91 -2.01 -4.09
CA ASP A 112 -5.13 -1.60 -3.43
C ASP A 112 -6.15 -1.14 -4.48
N GLN A 113 -7.34 -1.76 -4.48
CA GLN A 113 -8.44 -1.40 -5.36
C GLN A 113 -9.75 -1.56 -4.61
N GLY A 114 -10.43 -0.45 -4.37
CA GLY A 114 -11.72 -0.45 -3.70
C GLY A 114 -12.86 -0.93 -4.62
N SER A 115 -14.03 -1.14 -4.04
CA SER A 115 -15.22 -1.61 -4.76
C SER A 115 -15.74 -0.62 -5.81
N SER A 116 -15.33 0.65 -5.75
CA SER A 116 -15.66 1.65 -6.77
C SER A 116 -15.03 1.37 -8.13
N GLU A 117 -13.92 0.61 -8.15
CA GLU A 117 -13.17 0.24 -9.36
C GLU A 117 -12.67 1.43 -10.18
N LEU A 118 -12.69 2.64 -9.61
CA LEU A 118 -12.25 3.85 -10.29
C LEU A 118 -10.74 4.03 -10.30
N ASN A 119 -10.06 3.38 -9.37
CA ASN A 119 -8.61 3.47 -9.31
C ASN A 119 -7.99 2.15 -8.83
N ILE A 120 -6.73 1.99 -9.20
CA ILE A 120 -5.86 0.94 -8.66
C ILE A 120 -4.64 1.65 -8.12
N ILE A 121 -4.31 1.41 -6.86
CA ILE A 121 -3.10 1.93 -6.24
C ILE A 121 -2.04 0.82 -6.24
N ILE A 122 -0.87 1.14 -6.74
CA ILE A 122 0.22 0.18 -6.87
C ILE A 122 1.44 0.74 -6.14
N GLY A 123 1.97 -0.03 -5.20
CA GLY A 123 3.23 0.29 -4.51
C GLY A 123 4.40 -0.40 -5.18
N VAL A 124 5.46 0.35 -5.42
CA VAL A 124 6.72 -0.15 -5.99
C VAL A 124 7.88 0.47 -5.23
N GLU A 125 9.09 -0.08 -5.43
CA GLU A 125 10.29 0.60 -4.94
C GLU A 125 10.47 1.92 -5.67
N ASN A 126 10.92 2.94 -4.96
CA ASN A 126 11.07 4.28 -5.53
C ASN A 126 11.97 4.31 -6.78
N ARG A 127 13.01 3.47 -6.80
CA ARG A 127 13.91 3.33 -7.96
C ARG A 127 13.21 2.84 -9.23
N ASP A 128 12.07 2.14 -9.09
CA ASP A 128 11.30 1.59 -10.22
C ASP A 128 10.16 2.51 -10.67
N PHE A 129 9.99 3.66 -10.02
CA PHE A 129 8.84 4.54 -10.24
C PHE A 129 8.69 4.96 -11.71
N GLU A 130 9.75 5.48 -12.34
CA GLU A 130 9.67 5.95 -13.72
C GLU A 130 9.42 4.80 -14.70
N THR A 131 10.08 3.67 -14.52
CA THR A 131 9.87 2.48 -15.35
C THR A 131 8.43 2.00 -15.25
N ALA A 132 7.88 1.97 -14.05
CA ALA A 132 6.50 1.55 -13.80
C ALA A 132 5.51 2.51 -14.46
N ILE A 133 5.69 3.81 -14.33
CA ILE A 133 4.82 4.83 -14.95
C ILE A 133 4.82 4.66 -16.47
N ARG A 134 5.99 4.49 -17.10
CA ARG A 134 6.09 4.30 -18.55
C ARG A 134 5.40 3.01 -19.00
N ALA A 135 5.62 1.91 -18.28
CA ALA A 135 5.02 0.63 -18.61
C ALA A 135 3.49 0.70 -18.58
N ILE A 136 2.92 1.34 -17.56
CA ILE A 136 1.48 1.52 -17.43
C ILE A 136 0.94 2.45 -18.51
N TYR A 137 1.61 3.56 -18.75
CA TYR A 137 1.20 4.54 -19.77
C TYR A 137 1.12 3.90 -21.16
N ASP A 138 2.13 3.10 -21.53
CA ASP A 138 2.20 2.47 -22.84
C ASP A 138 1.01 1.54 -23.12
N ILE A 139 0.45 0.90 -22.11
CA ILE A 139 -0.74 0.06 -22.27
C ILE A 139 -1.91 0.88 -22.78
N PHE A 140 -2.14 2.06 -22.21
CA PHE A 140 -3.28 2.90 -22.55
C PHE A 140 -3.12 3.60 -23.91
N VAL A 141 -1.88 3.89 -24.31
CA VAL A 141 -1.58 4.48 -25.62
C VAL A 141 -1.73 3.45 -26.74
N THR A 142 -1.24 2.22 -26.56
CA THR A 142 -1.34 1.17 -27.58
C THR A 142 -2.75 0.62 -27.72
N ALA A 143 -3.57 0.69 -26.69
CA ALA A 143 -4.96 0.22 -26.73
C ALA A 143 -5.89 1.13 -27.56
N GLN A 144 -5.43 2.32 -27.92
CA GLN A 144 -6.20 3.28 -28.75
C GLN A 144 -5.90 3.14 -30.25
N LEU A 145 -4.98 2.28 -30.62
CA LEU A 145 -4.64 1.96 -31.99
C LEU A 145 -5.34 0.68 -32.45
#